data_014698a9d8c591de31d8eb5036b4f067
#
_entry.id   014698a9d8c591de31d8eb5036b4f067
#
_cell.length_a   1.000
_cell.length_b   1.000
_cell.length_c   1.000
_cell.angle_alpha   90.00
_cell.angle_beta   90.00
_cell.angle_gamma   90.00
#
_symmetry.space_group_name_H-M   'P 1'
#
loop_
_entity.id
_entity.type
_entity.pdbx_description
1 polymer ?
#
loop_
_entity_poly.entity_id
_entity_poly.type
_entity_poly.pdbx_seq_one_letter_code
_entity_poly.pdbx_strand_id
1 'polypeptide(L)'
;MWVVTVTDSDLNEGRQQLSLGTAAARNLATTTKSVPQMQGITSRWLLKVLPWVQAAGGAYRVNRRLTYTLGDGRVSFTNIGADIRVVPAELTELSLLKGFDDEAVLAALAGRFQQQEFGIGDLIVEKGRPKDTVVLIAHGKVDKIGTGEYGGETVLGNLADGEYFGETVLAGPQGEWEYTARAVTPVTVLTLSWDDFQALNGEAGGLRAHIQQAYNSRNKPQNDFGEAAIDMAAGHDGEPVLPGTFVDYELSPREYELSVAQTVLQAHTRVADLYNNPMDQVEQQLRLTIEALRERQEHEIVNNRSFGLLHNADLKQRIHTRTGPPTPDDFDELLSIVWKDPGYFLAHPRTIAAFGRELNKRGVYPQHIDFHGQQVPAWRGIPVLPCNKIPISDTRTSSVMLIRTGEQNQGVIGLHQTGIPDEYQPGLSVRFMGINDQAIINYLVSAYYSAAIMVPDAIGVLEHVELGREG
;
A
#
# COMPACT_ATOMS: atom_id res chain seq x y z
N MET A 1 41.88 -6.80 -51.02
CA MET A 1 41.07 -6.37 -49.87
C MET A 1 39.92 -7.36 -49.75
N TRP A 2 40.05 -8.37 -48.89
CA TRP A 2 39.05 -9.40 -48.71
C TRP A 2 38.01 -8.89 -47.75
N VAL A 3 36.78 -8.72 -48.21
CA VAL A 3 35.63 -8.45 -47.36
C VAL A 3 35.20 -9.83 -46.80
N VAL A 4 35.51 -10.10 -45.54
CA VAL A 4 34.96 -11.25 -44.82
C VAL A 4 33.53 -10.87 -44.52
N THR A 5 32.59 -11.45 -45.24
CA THR A 5 31.18 -11.46 -44.88
C THR A 5 31.01 -12.45 -43.74
N VAL A 6 31.02 -11.93 -42.49
CA VAL A 6 30.59 -12.69 -41.32
C VAL A 6 29.08 -12.91 -41.49
N THR A 7 28.67 -14.12 -41.71
CA THR A 7 27.25 -14.46 -41.76
C THR A 7 26.67 -14.40 -40.33
N ASP A 8 25.50 -13.83 -40.17
CA ASP A 8 24.78 -13.59 -38.91
C ASP A 8 24.54 -14.88 -38.08
N SER A 9 24.78 -16.07 -38.67
CA SER A 9 24.61 -17.36 -38.03
C SER A 9 25.72 -17.75 -37.04
N ASP A 10 26.92 -17.20 -37.19
CA ASP A 10 28.09 -17.63 -36.40
C ASP A 10 28.29 -16.84 -35.10
N LEU A 11 27.47 -15.81 -34.86
CA LEU A 11 27.54 -14.93 -33.68
C LEU A 11 26.49 -15.23 -32.60
N ASN A 12 25.64 -16.22 -32.79
CA ASN A 12 24.40 -16.34 -31.99
C ASN A 12 24.33 -17.54 -31.03
N GLU A 13 25.41 -18.27 -30.85
CA GLU A 13 25.45 -19.29 -29.78
C GLU A 13 25.73 -18.63 -28.42
N GLY A 14 24.66 -18.30 -27.68
CA GLY A 14 24.72 -17.97 -26.24
C GLY A 14 24.58 -16.50 -25.86
N ARG A 15 24.37 -15.56 -26.78
CA ARG A 15 24.10 -14.16 -26.43
C ARG A 15 22.61 -13.82 -26.60
N GLN A 16 22.01 -13.28 -25.53
CA GLN A 16 20.66 -12.75 -25.58
C GLN A 16 20.59 -11.61 -26.65
N GLN A 17 19.68 -11.74 -27.61
CA GLN A 17 19.48 -10.72 -28.64
C GLN A 17 18.91 -9.46 -28.02
N LEU A 18 19.67 -8.36 -28.01
CA LEU A 18 19.30 -7.06 -27.40
C LEU A 18 18.76 -6.04 -28.41
N SER A 19 18.66 -6.41 -29.69
CA SER A 19 18.18 -5.53 -30.77
C SER A 19 17.38 -6.31 -31.81
N LEU A 20 16.50 -5.62 -32.55
CA LEU A 20 15.82 -6.19 -33.70
C LEU A 20 16.84 -6.46 -34.81
N GLY A 21 17.14 -7.75 -35.04
CA GLY A 21 18.10 -8.21 -36.02
C GLY A 21 17.50 -8.39 -37.40
N THR A 22 18.38 -8.41 -38.40
CA THR A 22 18.01 -8.54 -39.83
C THR A 22 17.35 -9.88 -40.14
N ALA A 23 17.72 -10.95 -39.45
CA ALA A 23 17.12 -12.29 -39.68
C ALA A 23 15.64 -12.32 -39.30
N ALA A 24 15.29 -11.76 -38.15
CA ALA A 24 13.89 -11.63 -37.71
C ALA A 24 13.08 -10.72 -38.64
N ALA A 25 13.65 -9.58 -39.04
CA ALA A 25 13.01 -8.65 -39.95
C ALA A 25 12.79 -9.24 -41.37
N ARG A 26 13.73 -10.03 -41.89
CA ARG A 26 13.56 -10.77 -43.17
C ARG A 26 12.34 -11.68 -43.15
N ASN A 27 12.09 -12.37 -42.01
CA ASN A 27 10.93 -13.26 -41.91
C ASN A 27 9.60 -12.48 -42.05
N LEU A 28 9.58 -11.20 -41.77
CA LEU A 28 8.42 -10.34 -41.88
C LEU A 28 8.36 -9.61 -43.25
N ALA A 29 9.46 -9.43 -43.94
CA ALA A 29 9.55 -8.58 -45.13
C ALA A 29 8.99 -9.19 -46.44
N THR A 30 8.83 -10.51 -46.56
CA THR A 30 8.65 -11.16 -47.89
C THR A 30 7.26 -11.70 -48.18
N THR A 31 6.33 -11.74 -47.22
CA THR A 31 4.99 -12.33 -47.40
C THR A 31 3.92 -11.55 -46.67
N THR A 32 2.66 -11.70 -47.09
CA THR A 32 1.52 -11.17 -46.34
C THR A 32 1.42 -11.85 -44.97
N LYS A 33 1.46 -11.07 -43.90
CA LYS A 33 1.48 -11.54 -42.51
C LYS A 33 0.61 -10.65 -41.61
N SER A 34 0.23 -11.18 -40.49
CA SER A 34 -0.36 -10.35 -39.45
C SER A 34 0.68 -9.36 -38.89
N VAL A 35 0.21 -8.23 -38.35
CA VAL A 35 1.09 -7.35 -37.57
C VAL A 35 1.70 -8.13 -36.40
N PRO A 36 2.92 -7.80 -35.97
CA PRO A 36 3.57 -8.50 -34.85
C PRO A 36 2.70 -8.49 -33.59
N GLN A 37 2.59 -9.68 -33.00
CA GLN A 37 1.82 -9.89 -31.78
C GLN A 37 2.77 -10.15 -30.61
N MET A 38 2.37 -9.73 -29.40
CA MET A 38 3.11 -9.97 -28.17
C MET A 38 2.19 -10.63 -27.15
N GLN A 39 2.63 -11.73 -26.56
CA GLN A 39 1.97 -12.34 -25.43
C GLN A 39 2.17 -11.48 -24.17
N GLY A 40 1.20 -11.45 -23.28
CA GLY A 40 1.28 -10.71 -22.02
C GLY A 40 0.71 -9.30 -22.07
N ILE A 41 0.23 -8.82 -23.22
CA ILE A 41 -0.55 -7.59 -23.33
C ILE A 41 -1.93 -7.84 -22.72
N THR A 42 -2.30 -7.04 -21.71
CA THR A 42 -3.58 -7.13 -21.01
C THR A 42 -4.53 -5.99 -21.40
N SER A 43 -5.75 -6.02 -20.87
CA SER A 43 -6.71 -4.93 -21.08
C SER A 43 -6.29 -3.61 -20.43
N ARG A 44 -5.44 -3.66 -19.40
CA ARG A 44 -4.95 -2.51 -18.63
C ARG A 44 -6.07 -1.58 -18.20
N TRP A 45 -7.08 -2.17 -17.58
CA TRP A 45 -8.26 -1.44 -17.16
C TRP A 45 -7.91 -0.25 -16.27
N LEU A 46 -6.98 -0.43 -15.33
CA LEU A 46 -6.58 0.62 -14.41
C LEU A 46 -6.08 1.87 -15.16
N LEU A 47 -5.22 1.69 -16.17
CA LEU A 47 -4.72 2.81 -16.97
C LEU A 47 -5.80 3.49 -17.82
N LYS A 48 -6.84 2.74 -18.23
CA LYS A 48 -7.94 3.26 -19.06
C LYS A 48 -8.98 4.02 -18.26
N VAL A 49 -9.21 3.60 -17.01
CA VAL A 49 -10.32 4.08 -16.18
C VAL A 49 -9.90 5.21 -15.25
N LEU A 50 -8.62 5.24 -14.83
CA LEU A 50 -8.12 6.33 -14.00
C LEU A 50 -8.19 7.66 -14.76
N PRO A 51 -8.80 8.70 -14.19
CA PRO A 51 -8.68 10.04 -14.71
C PRO A 51 -7.24 10.54 -14.48
N TRP A 52 -6.62 11.04 -15.56
CA TRP A 52 -5.25 11.51 -15.55
C TRP A 52 -5.17 13.02 -15.33
N VAL A 53 -4.35 13.45 -14.39
CA VAL A 53 -4.11 14.86 -14.05
C VAL A 53 -2.65 15.20 -14.28
N GLN A 54 -2.41 16.40 -14.82
CA GLN A 54 -1.06 16.87 -15.07
C GLN A 54 -0.40 17.31 -13.76
N ALA A 55 0.75 16.71 -13.45
CA ALA A 55 1.61 17.12 -12.34
C ALA A 55 2.71 18.06 -12.86
N ALA A 56 2.42 19.35 -12.94
CA ALA A 56 3.38 20.36 -13.37
C ALA A 56 4.57 20.39 -12.38
N GLY A 57 5.79 20.33 -12.91
CA GLY A 57 7.00 20.32 -12.08
C GLY A 57 7.33 18.96 -11.44
N GLY A 58 6.63 17.89 -11.85
CA GLY A 58 6.98 16.51 -11.47
C GLY A 58 6.48 16.05 -10.11
N ALA A 59 5.74 16.87 -9.37
CA ALA A 59 5.16 16.52 -8.09
C ALA A 59 3.72 17.03 -7.95
N TYR A 60 2.89 16.27 -7.24
CA TYR A 60 1.51 16.63 -6.91
C TYR A 60 1.31 16.53 -5.41
N ARG A 61 0.92 17.65 -4.76
CA ARG A 61 0.68 17.71 -3.32
C ARG A 61 -0.81 17.57 -3.02
N VAL A 62 -1.16 16.63 -2.16
CA VAL A 62 -2.51 16.44 -1.65
C VAL A 62 -2.61 17.09 -0.27
N ASN A 63 -3.32 18.22 -0.17
CA ASN A 63 -3.58 18.89 1.09
C ASN A 63 -4.83 18.27 1.74
N ARG A 64 -4.68 17.73 2.95
CA ARG A 64 -5.76 17.13 3.73
C ARG A 64 -5.96 17.86 5.04
N ARG A 65 -7.18 17.81 5.55
CA ARG A 65 -7.44 18.15 6.95
C ARG A 65 -7.13 16.92 7.80
N LEU A 66 -6.45 17.14 8.91
CA LEU A 66 -6.23 16.15 9.95
C LEU A 66 -7.31 16.33 11.00
N THR A 67 -8.06 15.28 11.31
CA THR A 67 -9.03 15.26 12.41
C THR A 67 -8.64 14.13 13.35
N TYR A 68 -8.47 14.44 14.62
CA TYR A 68 -8.15 13.48 15.67
C TYR A 68 -8.91 13.81 16.95
N THR A 69 -9.08 12.82 17.81
CA THR A 69 -9.84 12.95 19.07
C THR A 69 -8.92 12.64 20.24
N LEU A 70 -8.78 13.57 21.17
CA LEU A 70 -8.05 13.34 22.42
C LEU A 70 -9.03 13.01 23.54
N GLY A 71 -8.69 12.01 24.36
CA GLY A 71 -9.48 11.58 25.52
C GLY A 71 -10.38 10.37 25.25
N ASP A 72 -10.24 9.69 24.11
CA ASP A 72 -10.99 8.47 23.79
C ASP A 72 -10.23 7.16 24.15
N GLY A 73 -8.98 7.29 24.58
CA GLY A 73 -8.13 6.17 25.00
C GLY A 73 -7.52 5.37 23.86
N ARG A 74 -7.57 5.88 22.62
CA ARG A 74 -7.03 5.26 21.41
C ARG A 74 -6.02 6.16 20.74
N VAL A 75 -5.10 5.54 20.00
CA VAL A 75 -4.07 6.25 19.25
C VAL A 75 -4.37 6.16 17.77
N SER A 76 -4.37 7.29 17.08
CA SER A 76 -4.57 7.37 15.62
C SER A 76 -3.23 7.46 14.89
N PHE A 77 -3.26 7.01 13.62
CA PHE A 77 -2.09 6.91 12.78
C PHE A 77 -2.30 7.64 11.46
N THR A 78 -1.22 8.14 10.89
CA THR A 78 -1.19 8.72 9.55
C THR A 78 -0.31 7.86 8.63
N ASN A 79 -0.71 7.78 7.37
CA ASN A 79 0.00 7.02 6.33
C ASN A 79 0.80 7.98 5.45
N ILE A 80 2.13 7.82 5.40
CA ILE A 80 3.01 8.56 4.49
C ILE A 80 3.66 7.54 3.54
N GLY A 81 3.02 7.30 2.41
CA GLY A 81 3.44 6.19 1.54
C GLY A 81 3.11 4.83 2.14
N ALA A 82 4.11 3.97 2.23
CA ALA A 82 4.03 2.68 2.92
C ALA A 82 4.35 2.79 4.41
N ASP A 83 4.82 3.96 4.88
CA ASP A 83 5.21 4.18 6.26
C ASP A 83 4.02 4.69 7.07
N ILE A 84 3.82 4.08 8.22
CA ILE A 84 2.79 4.44 9.19
C ILE A 84 3.45 5.23 10.31
N ARG A 85 2.82 6.33 10.71
CA ARG A 85 3.29 7.16 11.82
C ARG A 85 2.15 7.43 12.78
N VAL A 86 2.48 7.47 14.06
CA VAL A 86 1.53 7.89 15.09
C VAL A 86 1.35 9.40 15.06
N VAL A 87 0.13 9.88 15.30
CA VAL A 87 -0.15 11.32 15.49
C VAL A 87 0.49 11.75 16.81
N PRO A 88 1.45 12.69 16.82
CA PRO A 88 2.21 13.03 18.04
C PRO A 88 1.34 13.42 19.23
N ALA A 89 0.31 14.21 19.01
CA ALA A 89 -0.59 14.66 20.08
C ALA A 89 -1.34 13.48 20.75
N GLU A 90 -1.67 12.44 19.99
CA GLU A 90 -2.38 11.27 20.53
C GLU A 90 -1.50 10.31 21.34
N LEU A 91 -0.20 10.52 21.39
CA LEU A 91 0.65 9.83 22.37
C LEU A 91 0.25 10.15 23.82
N THR A 92 -0.46 11.26 24.04
CA THR A 92 -1.03 11.61 25.36
C THR A 92 -2.17 10.68 25.79
N GLU A 93 -2.68 9.83 24.90
CA GLU A 93 -3.62 8.75 25.25
C GLU A 93 -2.94 7.63 26.04
N LEU A 94 -1.60 7.46 25.85
CA LEU A 94 -0.85 6.56 26.72
C LEU A 94 -0.93 7.09 28.15
N SER A 95 -1.37 6.24 29.05
CA SER A 95 -1.69 6.62 30.43
C SER A 95 -0.56 7.31 31.21
N LEU A 96 0.71 7.02 30.89
CA LEU A 96 1.87 7.68 31.50
C LEU A 96 2.24 9.02 30.85
N LEU A 97 1.67 9.32 29.68
CA LEU A 97 1.89 10.59 28.97
C LEU A 97 0.69 11.53 29.06
N LYS A 98 -0.38 11.10 29.76
CA LYS A 98 -1.61 11.89 29.89
C LYS A 98 -1.33 13.24 30.57
N GLY A 99 -1.73 14.32 29.86
CA GLY A 99 -1.52 15.70 30.35
C GLY A 99 -0.12 16.27 30.10
N PHE A 100 0.69 15.64 29.25
CA PHE A 100 1.96 16.16 28.79
C PHE A 100 1.74 16.99 27.51
N ASP A 101 2.17 18.24 27.47
CA ASP A 101 1.76 19.27 26.46
C ASP A 101 2.93 19.76 25.57
N ASP A 102 4.14 19.23 25.71
CA ASP A 102 5.26 19.64 24.86
C ASP A 102 5.19 18.94 23.50
N GLU A 103 4.63 19.65 22.49
CA GLU A 103 4.46 19.12 21.13
C GLU A 103 5.78 18.73 20.45
N ALA A 104 6.87 19.48 20.71
CA ALA A 104 8.15 19.19 20.09
C ALA A 104 8.73 17.86 20.61
N VAL A 105 8.59 17.60 21.91
CA VAL A 105 9.01 16.36 22.54
C VAL A 105 8.12 15.18 22.09
N LEU A 106 6.79 15.39 21.99
CA LEU A 106 5.87 14.38 21.48
C LEU A 106 6.17 14.03 20.01
N ALA A 107 6.49 15.02 19.18
CA ALA A 107 6.88 14.78 17.79
C ALA A 107 8.20 14.01 17.67
N ALA A 108 9.19 14.37 18.52
CA ALA A 108 10.45 13.62 18.58
C ALA A 108 10.26 12.17 19.05
N LEU A 109 9.37 11.94 20.02
CA LEU A 109 9.02 10.62 20.50
C LEU A 109 8.28 9.81 19.43
N ALA A 110 7.31 10.41 18.74
CA ALA A 110 6.58 9.78 17.63
C ALA A 110 7.52 9.31 16.51
N GLY A 111 8.56 10.08 16.22
CA GLY A 111 9.58 9.75 15.22
C GLY A 111 10.49 8.57 15.59
N ARG A 112 10.46 8.07 16.83
CA ARG A 112 11.27 6.91 17.30
C ARG A 112 10.56 5.58 17.18
N PHE A 113 9.26 5.59 16.96
CA PHE A 113 8.53 4.35 16.76
C PHE A 113 8.93 3.69 15.43
N GLN A 114 9.10 2.38 15.45
CA GLN A 114 9.47 1.55 14.31
C GLN A 114 8.31 0.66 13.89
N GLN A 115 8.00 0.65 12.61
CA GLN A 115 6.95 -0.18 12.04
C GLN A 115 7.42 -1.64 11.93
N GLN A 116 6.59 -2.58 12.40
CA GLN A 116 6.78 -4.02 12.25
C GLN A 116 5.48 -4.69 11.79
N GLU A 117 5.61 -5.71 10.95
CA GLU A 117 4.50 -6.47 10.41
C GLU A 117 4.56 -7.93 10.90
N PHE A 118 3.43 -8.46 11.32
CA PHE A 118 3.29 -9.82 11.82
C PHE A 118 2.21 -10.56 11.05
N GLY A 119 2.48 -11.82 10.69
CA GLY A 119 1.50 -12.72 10.09
C GLY A 119 0.53 -13.31 11.14
N ILE A 120 -0.53 -13.97 10.65
CA ILE A 120 -1.49 -14.65 11.52
C ILE A 120 -0.78 -15.75 12.34
N GLY A 121 -0.97 -15.72 13.66
CA GLY A 121 -0.38 -16.66 14.61
C GLY A 121 1.02 -16.27 15.11
N ASP A 122 1.65 -15.24 14.52
CA ASP A 122 2.95 -14.77 14.99
C ASP A 122 2.87 -14.17 16.40
N LEU A 123 3.95 -14.32 17.16
CA LEU A 123 4.08 -13.76 18.49
C LEU A 123 4.70 -12.37 18.41
N ILE A 124 4.00 -11.36 18.92
CA ILE A 124 4.50 -10.00 19.02
C ILE A 124 5.39 -9.86 20.28
N VAL A 125 4.91 -10.36 21.40
CA VAL A 125 5.67 -10.52 22.64
C VAL A 125 5.36 -11.88 23.26
N GLU A 126 6.32 -12.44 24.00
CA GLU A 126 6.22 -13.75 24.61
C GLU A 126 6.32 -13.64 26.13
N LYS A 127 5.43 -14.36 26.84
CA LYS A 127 5.45 -14.45 28.30
C LYS A 127 6.82 -14.92 28.80
N GLY A 128 7.35 -14.27 29.87
CA GLY A 128 8.64 -14.58 30.47
C GLY A 128 9.84 -13.94 29.75
N ARG A 129 9.62 -13.20 28.66
CA ARG A 129 10.65 -12.34 28.04
C ARG A 129 10.74 -11.00 28.74
N PRO A 130 11.90 -10.32 28.70
CA PRO A 130 12.03 -8.98 29.26
C PRO A 130 10.98 -8.03 28.68
N LYS A 131 10.38 -7.21 29.53
CA LYS A 131 9.41 -6.18 29.15
C LYS A 131 10.17 -4.88 28.88
N ASP A 132 10.57 -4.68 27.64
CA ASP A 132 11.45 -3.60 27.19
C ASP A 132 10.88 -2.76 26.02
N THR A 133 9.65 -3.03 25.58
CA THR A 133 9.07 -2.44 24.38
C THR A 133 7.64 -1.98 24.62
N VAL A 134 7.32 -0.76 24.13
CA VAL A 134 5.95 -0.25 23.98
C VAL A 134 5.45 -0.63 22.61
N VAL A 135 4.21 -1.13 22.51
CA VAL A 135 3.60 -1.55 21.24
C VAL A 135 2.27 -0.82 21.06
N LEU A 136 2.13 -0.14 19.91
CA LEU A 136 0.90 0.48 19.43
C LEU A 136 0.37 -0.35 18.27
N ILE A 137 -0.90 -0.73 18.28
CA ILE A 137 -1.51 -1.50 17.20
C ILE A 137 -2.05 -0.54 16.16
N ALA A 138 -1.34 -0.45 15.03
CA ALA A 138 -1.75 0.40 13.93
C ALA A 138 -2.84 -0.26 13.07
N HIS A 139 -2.79 -1.58 12.91
CA HIS A 139 -3.79 -2.35 12.18
C HIS A 139 -3.80 -3.80 12.65
N GLY A 140 -4.99 -4.40 12.73
CA GLY A 140 -5.21 -5.81 13.01
C GLY A 140 -5.71 -6.09 14.43
N LYS A 141 -5.77 -7.39 14.78
CA LYS A 141 -6.25 -7.87 16.07
C LYS A 141 -5.20 -8.75 16.74
N VAL A 142 -5.04 -8.55 18.04
CA VAL A 142 -4.04 -9.23 18.88
C VAL A 142 -4.74 -9.81 20.09
N ASP A 143 -4.50 -11.10 20.37
CA ASP A 143 -4.94 -11.76 21.59
C ASP A 143 -3.86 -11.67 22.68
N LYS A 144 -4.25 -11.24 23.87
CA LYS A 144 -3.45 -11.41 25.08
C LYS A 144 -3.73 -12.80 25.66
N ILE A 145 -2.73 -13.66 25.67
CA ILE A 145 -2.85 -15.05 26.13
C ILE A 145 -2.08 -15.20 27.44
N GLY A 146 -2.77 -15.59 28.47
CA GLY A 146 -2.22 -15.89 29.79
C GLY A 146 -2.38 -17.35 30.17
N THR A 147 -1.99 -17.67 31.40
CA THR A 147 -2.20 -19.00 31.98
C THR A 147 -3.48 -18.97 32.82
N GLY A 148 -4.46 -19.81 32.49
CA GLY A 148 -5.68 -19.97 33.26
C GLY A 148 -5.48 -20.69 34.56
N GLU A 149 -6.50 -20.73 35.44
CA GLU A 149 -6.49 -21.36 36.74
C GLU A 149 -6.04 -22.84 36.72
N TYR A 150 -6.24 -23.53 35.60
CA TYR A 150 -5.89 -24.95 35.45
C TYR A 150 -4.61 -25.16 34.60
N GLY A 151 -3.79 -24.12 34.41
CA GLY A 151 -2.51 -24.20 33.69
C GLY A 151 -2.61 -24.21 32.16
N GLY A 152 -3.80 -24.12 31.59
CA GLY A 152 -4.01 -24.01 30.12
C GLY A 152 -3.88 -22.58 29.62
N GLU A 153 -3.64 -22.42 28.30
CA GLU A 153 -3.72 -21.11 27.66
C GLU A 153 -5.14 -20.54 27.71
N THR A 154 -5.27 -19.30 28.13
CA THR A 154 -6.54 -18.58 28.20
C THR A 154 -6.38 -17.21 27.62
N VAL A 155 -7.33 -16.79 26.79
CA VAL A 155 -7.37 -15.41 26.22
C VAL A 155 -7.83 -14.47 27.34
N LEU A 156 -6.93 -13.58 27.76
CA LEU A 156 -7.19 -12.56 28.79
C LEU A 156 -7.93 -11.36 28.25
N GLY A 157 -7.80 -11.11 26.94
CA GLY A 157 -8.43 -10.00 26.23
C GLY A 157 -7.92 -9.88 24.82
N ASN A 158 -8.65 -9.12 24.01
CA ASN A 158 -8.31 -8.83 22.64
C ASN A 158 -7.95 -7.36 22.53
N LEU A 159 -6.97 -7.05 21.71
CA LEU A 159 -6.59 -5.69 21.35
C LEU A 159 -6.80 -5.49 19.85
N ALA A 160 -7.19 -4.29 19.47
CA ALA A 160 -7.48 -3.91 18.09
C ALA A 160 -6.81 -2.57 17.72
N ASP A 161 -7.11 -2.09 16.51
CA ASP A 161 -6.59 -0.83 15.98
C ASP A 161 -6.72 0.33 16.98
N GLY A 162 -5.65 1.07 17.17
CA GLY A 162 -5.59 2.21 18.10
C GLY A 162 -5.28 1.85 19.56
N GLU A 163 -5.36 0.58 19.92
CA GLU A 163 -5.00 0.14 21.27
C GLU A 163 -3.50 -0.10 21.42
N TYR A 164 -3.03 -0.15 22.64
CA TYR A 164 -1.61 -0.26 22.94
C TYR A 164 -1.35 -1.14 24.17
N PHE A 165 -0.12 -1.55 24.32
CA PHE A 165 0.34 -2.26 25.52
C PHE A 165 1.84 -2.05 25.75
N GLY A 166 2.28 -2.32 26.97
CA GLY A 166 3.69 -2.18 27.36
C GLY A 166 4.09 -0.76 27.78
N GLU A 167 3.16 0.17 27.93
CA GLU A 167 3.44 1.58 28.24
C GLU A 167 4.23 1.78 29.53
N THR A 168 4.17 0.83 30.49
CA THR A 168 4.95 0.90 31.74
C THR A 168 6.46 0.86 31.51
N VAL A 169 6.92 0.41 30.35
CA VAL A 169 8.32 0.44 29.93
C VAL A 169 8.87 1.87 29.89
N LEU A 170 8.03 2.87 29.63
CA LEU A 170 8.44 4.28 29.64
C LEU A 170 8.93 4.76 31.01
N ALA A 171 8.49 4.11 32.12
CA ALA A 171 8.98 4.39 33.47
C ALA A 171 10.24 3.59 33.84
N GLY A 172 10.67 2.69 32.94
CA GLY A 172 11.83 1.82 33.07
C GLY A 172 11.47 0.36 32.76
N PRO A 173 12.40 -0.42 32.21
CA PRO A 173 12.17 -1.86 31.99
C PRO A 173 11.99 -2.55 33.32
N GLN A 174 10.80 -3.09 33.57
CA GLN A 174 10.48 -3.74 34.83
C GLN A 174 9.86 -5.11 34.56
N GLY A 175 10.55 -6.15 34.99
CA GLY A 175 10.05 -7.52 34.96
C GLY A 175 10.00 -8.16 33.59
N GLU A 176 9.18 -9.17 33.52
CA GLU A 176 8.93 -9.96 32.32
C GLU A 176 7.48 -9.77 31.85
N TRP A 177 7.21 -10.10 30.59
CA TRP A 177 5.86 -10.13 30.09
C TRP A 177 5.01 -11.17 30.83
N GLU A 178 3.90 -10.76 31.38
CA GLU A 178 2.98 -11.64 32.14
C GLU A 178 2.08 -12.46 31.19
N TYR A 179 1.98 -12.08 29.94
CA TYR A 179 1.17 -12.70 28.89
C TYR A 179 1.93 -12.74 27.55
N THR A 180 1.44 -13.59 26.67
CA THR A 180 1.87 -13.64 25.27
C THR A 180 0.89 -12.84 24.41
N ALA A 181 1.37 -11.95 23.56
CA ALA A 181 0.55 -11.26 22.57
C ALA A 181 0.72 -11.96 21.22
N ARG A 182 -0.38 -12.52 20.67
CA ARG A 182 -0.41 -13.27 19.41
C ARG A 182 -1.29 -12.58 18.39
N ALA A 183 -0.82 -12.47 17.17
CA ALA A 183 -1.58 -11.92 16.05
C ALA A 183 -2.73 -12.85 15.65
N VAL A 184 -3.97 -12.35 15.66
CA VAL A 184 -5.17 -13.08 15.23
C VAL A 184 -5.43 -12.86 13.73
N THR A 185 -5.18 -11.65 13.28
CA THR A 185 -5.15 -11.25 11.85
C THR A 185 -3.72 -10.87 11.51
N PRO A 186 -3.39 -10.58 10.25
CA PRO A 186 -2.16 -9.84 9.97
C PRO A 186 -2.18 -8.52 10.72
N VAL A 187 -1.07 -8.21 11.39
CA VAL A 187 -0.97 -7.07 12.30
C VAL A 187 0.19 -6.19 11.89
N THR A 188 -0.06 -4.89 11.83
CA THR A 188 0.99 -3.89 11.74
C THR A 188 1.04 -3.12 13.05
N VAL A 189 2.20 -3.10 13.69
CA VAL A 189 2.42 -2.37 14.94
C VAL A 189 3.52 -1.33 14.79
N LEU A 190 3.47 -0.34 15.65
CA LEU A 190 4.57 0.58 15.90
C LEU A 190 5.18 0.24 17.26
N THR A 191 6.47 -0.07 17.28
CA THR A 191 7.20 -0.46 18.47
C THR A 191 8.20 0.61 18.88
N LEU A 192 8.33 0.85 20.18
CA LEU A 192 9.36 1.73 20.75
C LEU A 192 10.12 0.94 21.81
N SER A 193 11.39 0.70 21.58
CA SER A 193 12.25 0.06 22.56
C SER A 193 12.65 1.04 23.68
N TRP A 194 12.98 0.48 24.87
CA TRP A 194 13.53 1.29 25.95
C TRP A 194 14.80 2.04 25.57
N ASP A 195 15.67 1.41 24.76
CA ASP A 195 16.92 2.00 24.32
C ASP A 195 16.68 3.19 23.38
N ASP A 196 15.72 3.08 22.44
CA ASP A 196 15.32 4.17 21.55
C ASP A 196 14.68 5.33 22.34
N PHE A 197 13.90 5.01 23.39
CA PHE A 197 13.35 6.01 24.30
C PHE A 197 14.46 6.70 25.10
N GLN A 198 15.46 5.95 25.58
CA GLN A 198 16.61 6.53 26.27
C GLN A 198 17.46 7.44 25.36
N ALA A 199 17.55 7.15 24.08
CA ALA A 199 18.30 7.94 23.11
C ALA A 199 17.75 9.35 22.89
N LEU A 200 16.53 9.67 23.37
CA LEU A 200 15.96 11.01 23.43
C LEU A 200 16.67 11.93 24.49
N ASN A 201 17.87 11.54 24.93
CA ASN A 201 18.64 12.22 25.98
C ASN A 201 19.06 13.65 25.60
N GLY A 202 18.39 14.64 26.09
CA GLY A 202 18.71 16.05 25.95
C GLY A 202 17.49 16.93 25.82
N GLU A 203 16.47 16.47 25.12
CA GLU A 203 15.22 17.17 24.92
C GLU A 203 14.09 16.71 25.87
N ALA A 204 14.26 15.54 26.51
CA ALA A 204 13.21 14.83 27.24
C ALA A 204 13.26 14.96 28.77
N GLY A 205 13.97 15.92 29.34
CA GLY A 205 14.05 16.06 30.81
C GLY A 205 12.69 16.24 31.49
N GLY A 206 11.82 17.06 30.91
CA GLY A 206 10.45 17.27 31.38
C GLY A 206 9.58 16.02 31.21
N LEU A 207 9.72 15.30 30.10
CA LEU A 207 8.97 14.08 29.82
C LEU A 207 9.24 12.97 30.85
N ARG A 208 10.51 12.74 31.19
CA ARG A 208 10.88 11.73 32.19
C ARG A 208 10.36 12.04 33.58
N ALA A 209 10.43 13.31 33.99
CA ALA A 209 9.88 13.75 35.27
C ALA A 209 8.36 13.53 35.32
N HIS A 210 7.66 13.86 34.22
CA HIS A 210 6.23 13.64 34.09
C HIS A 210 5.87 12.17 34.16
N ILE A 211 6.55 11.31 33.40
CA ILE A 211 6.33 9.85 33.41
C ILE A 211 6.56 9.28 34.81
N GLN A 212 7.65 9.67 35.47
CA GLN A 212 7.94 9.18 36.81
C GLN A 212 6.89 9.63 37.82
N GLN A 213 6.41 10.85 37.70
CA GLN A 213 5.33 11.37 38.55
C GLN A 213 4.02 10.61 38.29
N ALA A 214 3.64 10.38 37.02
CA ALA A 214 2.46 9.62 36.63
C ALA A 214 2.52 8.18 37.13
N TYR A 215 3.69 7.54 36.99
CA TYR A 215 3.93 6.18 37.46
C TYR A 215 3.81 6.06 38.98
N ASN A 216 4.41 6.97 39.73
CA ASN A 216 4.33 7.00 41.19
C ASN A 216 2.90 7.28 41.69
N SER A 217 2.14 8.09 40.95
CA SER A 217 0.74 8.38 41.29
C SER A 217 -0.18 7.16 41.13
N ARG A 218 0.13 6.24 40.20
CA ARG A 218 -0.60 4.98 40.02
C ARG A 218 -0.39 3.98 41.18
N ASN A 219 0.80 3.98 41.77
CA ASN A 219 1.22 3.04 42.82
C ASN A 219 1.03 3.65 44.21
N LYS A 220 0.03 4.51 44.40
CA LYS A 220 -0.29 4.99 45.76
C LYS A 220 -0.66 3.79 46.65
N PRO A 221 -0.16 3.76 47.88
CA PRO A 221 -0.48 2.69 48.81
C PRO A 221 -1.99 2.62 49.07
N GLN A 222 -2.54 1.43 49.02
CA GLN A 222 -3.94 1.16 49.36
C GLN A 222 -4.01 0.72 50.82
N ASN A 223 -5.12 1.05 51.48
CA ASN A 223 -5.42 0.51 52.81
C ASN A 223 -5.88 -0.97 52.71
N ASP A 224 -6.10 -1.62 53.83
CA ASP A 224 -6.55 -3.02 53.91
C ASP A 224 -7.92 -3.27 53.25
N PHE A 225 -8.66 -2.23 52.91
CA PHE A 225 -9.94 -2.29 52.21
C PHE A 225 -9.83 -2.01 50.71
N GLY A 226 -8.61 -1.82 50.19
CA GLY A 226 -8.35 -1.52 48.76
C GLY A 226 -8.60 -0.05 48.40
N GLU A 227 -8.81 0.83 49.36
CA GLU A 227 -8.99 2.26 49.11
C GLU A 227 -7.63 2.94 48.94
N ALA A 228 -7.41 3.60 47.78
CA ALA A 228 -6.22 4.40 47.60
C ALA A 228 -6.25 5.68 48.43
N ALA A 229 -5.08 6.15 48.89
CA ALA A 229 -4.96 7.44 49.55
C ALA A 229 -5.36 8.55 48.55
N ILE A 230 -6.58 9.05 48.72
CA ILE A 230 -7.13 10.11 47.88
C ILE A 230 -6.88 11.43 48.61
N ASP A 231 -6.28 12.41 47.93
CA ASP A 231 -6.25 13.78 48.43
C ASP A 231 -7.68 14.31 48.36
N MET A 232 -8.28 14.58 49.49
CA MET A 232 -9.62 15.17 49.53
C MET A 232 -9.55 16.61 49.01
N ALA A 233 -10.05 16.82 47.81
CA ALA A 233 -10.34 18.17 47.33
C ALA A 233 -11.62 18.67 48.01
N ALA A 234 -11.56 19.86 48.60
CA ALA A 234 -12.73 20.51 49.16
C ALA A 234 -13.45 21.26 48.01
N GLY A 235 -14.21 20.50 47.23
CA GLY A 235 -14.96 21.09 46.12
C GLY A 235 -15.36 20.08 45.06
N HIS A 236 -16.32 20.44 44.24
CA HIS A 236 -16.72 19.67 43.06
C HIS A 236 -15.84 20.15 41.91
N ASP A 237 -15.06 19.26 41.32
CA ASP A 237 -14.14 19.58 40.22
C ASP A 237 -14.85 19.72 38.86
N GLY A 238 -16.19 19.73 38.84
CA GLY A 238 -17.00 19.76 37.64
C GLY A 238 -17.22 18.40 37.00
N GLU A 239 -17.73 18.45 35.79
CA GLU A 239 -17.90 17.21 34.98
C GLU A 239 -16.54 16.71 34.47
N PRO A 240 -16.44 15.39 34.17
CA PRO A 240 -15.23 14.83 33.52
C PRO A 240 -14.91 15.60 32.24
N VAL A 241 -13.61 15.77 31.97
CA VAL A 241 -13.17 16.40 30.72
C VAL A 241 -13.69 15.59 29.55
N LEU A 242 -14.48 16.23 28.70
CA LEU A 242 -15.02 15.58 27.50
C LEU A 242 -13.91 15.41 26.44
N PRO A 243 -13.98 14.33 25.64
CA PRO A 243 -13.08 14.17 24.51
C PRO A 243 -13.15 15.38 23.58
N GLY A 244 -12.00 15.93 23.22
CA GLY A 244 -11.89 17.07 22.32
C GLY A 244 -11.57 16.61 20.90
N THR A 245 -12.39 17.05 19.93
CA THR A 245 -12.07 16.82 18.50
C THR A 245 -11.36 18.02 17.94
N PHE A 246 -10.19 17.79 17.38
CA PHE A 246 -9.34 18.80 16.78
C PHE A 246 -9.36 18.65 15.26
N VAL A 247 -9.43 19.77 14.56
CA VAL A 247 -9.40 19.83 13.10
C VAL A 247 -8.29 20.80 12.68
N ASP A 248 -7.26 20.24 12.04
CA ASP A 248 -6.11 20.98 11.56
C ASP A 248 -5.78 20.55 10.12
N TYR A 249 -4.72 21.08 9.56
CA TYR A 249 -4.13 20.60 8.31
C TYR A 249 -2.96 19.67 8.63
N GLU A 250 -2.78 18.65 7.77
CA GLU A 250 -1.58 17.81 7.86
C GLU A 250 -0.32 18.69 7.78
N LEU A 251 0.53 18.62 8.80
CA LEU A 251 1.79 19.39 8.87
C LEU A 251 2.77 18.98 7.76
N SER A 252 2.70 17.73 7.32
CA SER A 252 3.49 17.18 6.24
C SER A 252 2.55 16.60 5.19
N PRO A 253 1.91 17.45 4.35
CA PRO A 253 0.99 16.99 3.32
C PRO A 253 1.72 16.06 2.35
N ARG A 254 1.02 15.01 1.94
CA ARG A 254 1.61 14.00 1.06
C ARG A 254 1.89 14.57 -0.33
N GLU A 255 3.11 14.39 -0.78
CA GLU A 255 3.54 14.69 -2.13
C GLU A 255 3.73 13.39 -2.92
N TYR A 256 3.17 13.36 -4.11
CA TYR A 256 3.34 12.27 -5.05
C TYR A 256 4.27 12.72 -6.18
N GLU A 257 5.50 12.25 -6.14
CA GLU A 257 6.46 12.48 -7.21
C GLU A 257 6.14 11.58 -8.41
N LEU A 258 6.42 12.09 -9.61
CA LEU A 258 6.33 11.29 -10.81
C LEU A 258 7.48 10.29 -10.85
N SER A 259 7.13 9.02 -10.96
CA SER A 259 8.05 7.95 -11.30
C SER A 259 8.29 7.90 -12.80
N VAL A 260 9.34 7.22 -13.21
CA VAL A 260 9.69 7.04 -14.62
C VAL A 260 9.83 5.56 -14.97
N ALA A 261 9.18 5.15 -16.05
CA ALA A 261 9.48 3.90 -16.73
C ALA A 261 10.20 4.23 -18.03
N GLN A 262 11.39 3.70 -18.22
CA GLN A 262 12.23 3.93 -19.38
C GLN A 262 12.75 2.62 -19.97
N THR A 263 12.86 2.59 -21.28
CA THR A 263 13.50 1.51 -22.02
C THR A 263 14.13 2.04 -23.31
N VAL A 264 15.12 1.34 -23.82
CA VAL A 264 15.77 1.67 -25.09
C VAL A 264 15.35 0.62 -26.12
N LEU A 265 14.64 1.07 -27.16
CA LEU A 265 14.41 0.27 -28.35
C LEU A 265 15.66 0.33 -29.25
N GLN A 266 16.16 -0.83 -29.64
CA GLN A 266 17.32 -0.99 -30.50
C GLN A 266 16.95 -1.75 -31.76
N ALA A 267 17.32 -1.20 -32.94
CA ALA A 267 17.09 -1.83 -34.22
C ALA A 267 18.30 -1.63 -35.12
N HIS A 268 18.71 -2.65 -35.88
CA HIS A 268 19.73 -2.51 -36.88
C HIS A 268 19.26 -1.56 -38.03
N THR A 269 20.14 -0.70 -38.52
CA THR A 269 19.83 0.23 -39.64
C THR A 269 19.32 -0.51 -40.88
N ARG A 270 19.87 -1.70 -41.18
CA ARG A 270 19.40 -2.54 -42.30
C ARG A 270 17.92 -2.94 -42.18
N VAL A 271 17.36 -2.95 -40.97
CA VAL A 271 15.92 -3.23 -40.78
C VAL A 271 15.10 -2.08 -41.33
N ALA A 272 15.45 -0.84 -41.01
CA ALA A 272 14.77 0.36 -41.52
C ALA A 272 14.98 0.52 -43.02
N ASP A 273 16.17 0.22 -43.54
CA ASP A 273 16.55 0.49 -44.93
C ASP A 273 16.09 -0.60 -45.89
N LEU A 274 16.26 -1.88 -45.55
CA LEU A 274 16.08 -3.01 -46.46
C LEU A 274 14.91 -3.93 -46.11
N TYR A 275 14.49 -3.99 -44.88
CA TYR A 275 13.49 -4.96 -44.43
C TYR A 275 12.22 -4.31 -43.82
N ASN A 276 11.89 -3.11 -44.30
CA ASN A 276 10.80 -2.30 -43.75
C ASN A 276 9.45 -2.49 -44.49
N ASN A 277 9.40 -3.37 -45.50
CA ASN A 277 8.18 -3.70 -46.25
C ASN A 277 7.73 -5.13 -45.90
N PRO A 278 6.41 -5.47 -45.86
CA PRO A 278 5.24 -4.66 -46.22
C PRO A 278 4.76 -3.73 -45.09
N MET A 279 5.40 -3.71 -43.96
CA MET A 279 5.09 -2.81 -42.82
C MET A 279 6.36 -2.19 -42.27
N ASP A 280 6.25 -1.01 -41.67
CA ASP A 280 7.36 -0.41 -40.95
C ASP A 280 7.71 -1.22 -39.70
N GLN A 281 8.86 -1.90 -39.75
CA GLN A 281 9.33 -2.80 -38.71
C GLN A 281 9.72 -2.04 -37.46
N VAL A 282 10.30 -0.84 -37.59
CA VAL A 282 10.72 0.01 -36.47
C VAL A 282 9.50 0.54 -35.76
N GLU A 283 8.50 0.99 -36.51
CA GLU A 283 7.22 1.44 -35.93
C GLU A 283 6.50 0.32 -35.19
N GLN A 284 6.46 -0.89 -35.76
CA GLN A 284 5.84 -2.03 -35.07
C GLN A 284 6.58 -2.43 -33.79
N GLN A 285 7.91 -2.38 -33.79
CA GLN A 285 8.69 -2.63 -32.57
C GLN A 285 8.52 -1.52 -31.54
N LEU A 286 8.42 -0.27 -31.98
CA LEU A 286 8.12 0.86 -31.11
C LEU A 286 6.74 0.68 -30.46
N ARG A 287 5.72 0.31 -31.24
CA ARG A 287 4.39 0.01 -30.73
C ARG A 287 4.42 -1.07 -29.63
N LEU A 288 5.10 -2.19 -29.89
CA LEU A 288 5.22 -3.29 -28.91
C LEU A 288 6.01 -2.87 -27.66
N THR A 289 7.02 -2.03 -27.84
CA THR A 289 7.80 -1.48 -26.72
C THR A 289 6.95 -0.58 -25.84
N ILE A 290 6.10 0.26 -26.42
CA ILE A 290 5.15 1.11 -25.71
C ILE A 290 4.13 0.24 -24.94
N GLU A 291 3.61 -0.81 -25.58
CA GLU A 291 2.70 -1.76 -24.93
C GLU A 291 3.35 -2.42 -23.71
N ALA A 292 4.59 -2.88 -23.82
CA ALA A 292 5.35 -3.46 -22.70
C ALA A 292 5.58 -2.43 -21.57
N LEU A 293 5.87 -1.17 -21.93
CA LEU A 293 6.04 -0.10 -20.97
C LEU A 293 4.73 0.21 -20.22
N ARG A 294 3.60 0.19 -20.91
CA ARG A 294 2.27 0.37 -20.32
C ARG A 294 1.91 -0.77 -19.36
N GLU A 295 2.28 -2.02 -19.68
CA GLU A 295 2.12 -3.16 -18.76
C GLU A 295 2.90 -2.94 -17.46
N ARG A 296 4.14 -2.47 -17.56
CA ARG A 296 4.97 -2.12 -16.40
C ARG A 296 4.37 -0.94 -15.62
N GLN A 297 3.88 0.08 -16.31
CA GLN A 297 3.23 1.24 -15.68
C GLN A 297 2.04 0.79 -14.81
N GLU A 298 1.16 -0.07 -15.34
CA GLU A 298 0.05 -0.62 -14.56
C GLU A 298 0.54 -1.42 -13.35
N HIS A 299 1.58 -2.23 -13.53
CA HIS A 299 2.18 -2.99 -12.43
C HIS A 299 2.67 -2.07 -11.30
N GLU A 300 3.38 -1.01 -11.63
CA GLU A 300 3.89 -0.05 -10.64
C GLU A 300 2.76 0.72 -9.94
N ILE A 301 1.72 1.14 -10.67
CA ILE A 301 0.56 1.81 -10.06
C ILE A 301 -0.16 0.90 -9.05
N VAL A 302 -0.14 -0.41 -9.27
CA VAL A 302 -0.70 -1.38 -8.31
C VAL A 302 0.26 -1.62 -7.14
N ASN A 303 1.56 -1.88 -7.41
CA ASN A 303 2.46 -2.54 -6.45
C ASN A 303 3.59 -1.66 -5.91
N ASN A 304 3.81 -0.46 -6.44
CA ASN A 304 4.90 0.39 -5.95
C ASN A 304 4.66 0.78 -4.49
N ARG A 305 5.72 0.71 -3.65
CA ARG A 305 5.59 1.04 -2.23
C ARG A 305 5.30 2.52 -1.97
N SER A 306 5.83 3.40 -2.82
CA SER A 306 5.69 4.84 -2.61
C SER A 306 4.33 5.39 -3.03
N PHE A 307 3.78 4.92 -4.16
CA PHE A 307 2.53 5.44 -4.74
C PHE A 307 1.55 4.35 -5.19
N GLY A 308 1.93 3.07 -5.15
CA GLY A 308 1.09 1.96 -5.59
C GLY A 308 -0.15 1.79 -4.72
N LEU A 309 -1.29 1.55 -5.35
CA LEU A 309 -2.59 1.57 -4.69
C LEU A 309 -2.74 0.50 -3.60
N LEU A 310 -2.16 -0.69 -3.79
CA LEU A 310 -2.21 -1.75 -2.79
C LEU A 310 -1.51 -1.38 -1.47
N HIS A 311 -0.37 -0.68 -1.55
CA HIS A 311 0.42 -0.36 -0.37
C HIS A 311 0.00 0.94 0.31
N ASN A 312 -0.72 1.82 -0.40
CA ASN A 312 -1.02 3.15 0.07
C ASN A 312 -2.49 3.38 0.45
N ALA A 313 -3.30 2.32 0.45
CA ALA A 313 -4.61 2.34 1.08
C ALA A 313 -4.45 2.49 2.60
N ASP A 314 -5.27 3.35 3.21
CA ASP A 314 -5.31 3.55 4.66
C ASP A 314 -5.63 2.25 5.39
N LEU A 315 -5.10 2.06 6.59
CA LEU A 315 -5.32 0.87 7.39
C LEU A 315 -6.81 0.65 7.72
N LYS A 316 -7.53 1.72 8.01
CA LYS A 316 -8.98 1.68 8.27
C LYS A 316 -9.80 1.27 7.05
N GLN A 317 -9.20 1.34 5.86
CA GLN A 317 -9.81 0.95 4.59
C GLN A 317 -9.44 -0.48 4.15
N ARG A 318 -8.78 -1.24 5.02
CA ARG A 318 -8.38 -2.63 4.80
C ARG A 318 -9.26 -3.56 5.60
N ILE A 319 -9.86 -4.53 4.94
CA ILE A 319 -10.67 -5.57 5.57
C ILE A 319 -10.17 -6.94 5.14
N HIS A 320 -10.49 -7.94 5.93
CA HIS A 320 -10.12 -9.34 5.65
C HIS A 320 -11.36 -10.16 5.30
N THR A 321 -11.17 -11.20 4.48
CA THR A 321 -12.25 -12.16 4.21
C THR A 321 -12.71 -12.83 5.49
N ARG A 322 -14.02 -13.09 5.61
CA ARG A 322 -14.61 -13.76 6.78
C ARG A 322 -14.34 -15.25 6.82
N THR A 323 -14.26 -15.89 5.63
CA THR A 323 -14.20 -17.34 5.49
C THR A 323 -13.06 -17.82 4.59
N GLY A 324 -12.14 -16.93 4.20
CA GLY A 324 -11.03 -17.19 3.28
C GLY A 324 -11.38 -16.93 1.82
N PRO A 325 -12.31 -17.65 1.15
CA PRO A 325 -12.77 -17.32 -0.20
C PRO A 325 -13.56 -16.00 -0.24
N PRO A 326 -13.53 -15.25 -1.36
CA PRO A 326 -14.23 -13.98 -1.48
C PRO A 326 -15.76 -14.21 -1.57
N THR A 327 -16.49 -13.71 -0.59
CA THR A 327 -17.95 -13.87 -0.53
C THR A 327 -18.70 -12.60 -0.95
N PRO A 328 -20.00 -12.69 -1.29
CA PRO A 328 -20.86 -11.52 -1.47
C PRO A 328 -20.83 -10.55 -0.30
N ASP A 329 -20.82 -11.08 0.93
CA ASP A 329 -20.81 -10.27 2.15
C ASP A 329 -19.50 -9.46 2.27
N ASP A 330 -18.37 -10.03 1.86
CA ASP A 330 -17.07 -9.33 1.85
C ASP A 330 -17.08 -8.17 0.83
N PHE A 331 -17.71 -8.38 -0.34
CA PHE A 331 -17.86 -7.34 -1.35
C PHE A 331 -18.84 -6.25 -0.90
N ASP A 332 -19.93 -6.62 -0.24
CA ASP A 332 -20.89 -5.65 0.32
C ASP A 332 -20.24 -4.84 1.47
N GLU A 333 -19.38 -5.46 2.30
CA GLU A 333 -18.64 -4.76 3.33
C GLU A 333 -17.63 -3.76 2.71
N LEU A 334 -16.94 -4.17 1.65
CA LEU A 334 -16.04 -3.28 0.92
C LEU A 334 -16.79 -2.08 0.31
N LEU A 335 -18.01 -2.30 -0.21
CA LEU A 335 -18.91 -1.22 -0.67
C LEU A 335 -19.30 -0.28 0.47
N SER A 336 -19.45 -0.78 1.69
CA SER A 336 -19.81 0.06 2.84
C SER A 336 -18.67 1.02 3.24
N ILE A 337 -17.43 0.65 2.96
CA ILE A 337 -16.25 1.46 3.24
C ILE A 337 -16.07 2.56 2.19
N VAL A 338 -16.22 2.22 0.90
CA VAL A 338 -16.10 3.17 -0.23
C VAL A 338 -17.51 3.56 -0.73
N TRP A 339 -18.36 3.98 0.20
CA TRP A 339 -19.81 4.13 -0.04
C TRP A 339 -20.23 5.35 -0.84
N LYS A 340 -19.42 6.44 -0.85
CA LYS A 340 -19.83 7.74 -1.40
C LYS A 340 -20.13 7.69 -2.91
N ASP A 341 -19.19 7.12 -3.69
CA ASP A 341 -19.32 7.00 -5.15
C ASP A 341 -18.36 5.91 -5.66
N PRO A 342 -18.61 4.62 -5.35
CA PRO A 342 -17.72 3.53 -5.76
C PRO A 342 -17.70 3.40 -7.30
N GLY A 343 -16.50 3.45 -7.88
CA GLY A 343 -16.33 3.41 -9.34
C GLY A 343 -16.25 1.98 -9.87
N TYR A 344 -15.31 1.18 -9.40
CA TYR A 344 -15.11 -0.21 -9.86
C TYR A 344 -14.30 -1.05 -8.87
N PHE A 345 -14.56 -2.35 -8.89
CA PHE A 345 -13.68 -3.34 -8.27
C PHE A 345 -12.55 -3.70 -9.22
N LEU A 346 -11.36 -3.86 -8.68
CA LEU A 346 -10.18 -4.36 -9.40
C LEU A 346 -9.67 -5.60 -8.69
N ALA A 347 -9.58 -6.72 -9.41
CA ALA A 347 -9.17 -8.00 -8.83
C ALA A 347 -8.37 -8.84 -9.81
N HIS A 348 -7.51 -9.73 -9.29
CA HIS A 348 -6.84 -10.70 -10.14
C HIS A 348 -7.87 -11.62 -10.82
N PRO A 349 -7.70 -12.04 -12.09
CA PRO A 349 -8.67 -12.90 -12.78
C PRO A 349 -9.03 -14.19 -12.03
N ARG A 350 -8.07 -14.78 -11.30
CA ARG A 350 -8.32 -15.96 -10.44
C ARG A 350 -9.20 -15.64 -9.24
N THR A 351 -9.09 -14.43 -8.69
CA THR A 351 -9.96 -13.94 -7.62
C THR A 351 -11.38 -13.75 -8.11
N ILE A 352 -11.56 -13.19 -9.32
CA ILE A 352 -12.88 -13.06 -9.95
C ILE A 352 -13.51 -14.44 -10.16
N ALA A 353 -12.73 -15.42 -10.60
CA ALA A 353 -13.22 -16.79 -10.74
C ALA A 353 -13.57 -17.44 -9.37
N ALA A 354 -12.80 -17.14 -8.32
CA ALA A 354 -13.12 -17.59 -6.96
C ALA A 354 -14.43 -16.99 -6.45
N PHE A 355 -14.63 -15.69 -6.65
CA PHE A 355 -15.88 -15.02 -6.34
C PHE A 355 -17.08 -15.61 -7.10
N GLY A 356 -16.92 -15.87 -8.40
CA GLY A 356 -17.95 -16.55 -9.20
C GLY A 356 -18.34 -17.94 -8.65
N ARG A 357 -17.36 -18.71 -8.15
CA ARG A 357 -17.64 -20.01 -7.51
C ARG A 357 -18.46 -19.84 -6.23
N GLU A 358 -18.15 -18.83 -5.42
CA GLU A 358 -18.91 -18.55 -4.19
C GLU A 358 -20.34 -18.07 -4.49
N LEU A 359 -20.54 -17.26 -5.55
CA LEU A 359 -21.85 -16.90 -6.05
C LEU A 359 -22.66 -18.14 -6.49
N ASN A 360 -22.03 -19.03 -7.28
CA ASN A 360 -22.67 -20.27 -7.73
C ASN A 360 -23.12 -21.18 -6.57
N LYS A 361 -22.28 -21.31 -5.52
CA LYS A 361 -22.66 -22.08 -4.32
C LYS A 361 -23.92 -21.53 -3.63
N ARG A 362 -24.14 -20.22 -3.73
CA ARG A 362 -25.28 -19.52 -3.12
C ARG A 362 -26.47 -19.38 -4.07
N GLY A 363 -26.38 -19.88 -5.30
CA GLY A 363 -27.41 -19.73 -6.32
C GLY A 363 -27.60 -18.30 -6.82
N VAL A 364 -26.59 -17.44 -6.63
CA VAL A 364 -26.60 -16.06 -7.10
C VAL A 364 -25.85 -15.97 -8.42
N TYR A 365 -26.48 -15.40 -9.44
CA TYR A 365 -25.84 -15.16 -10.73
C TYR A 365 -25.25 -13.76 -10.77
N PRO A 366 -23.96 -13.59 -11.19
CA PRO A 366 -23.36 -12.28 -11.34
C PRO A 366 -24.09 -11.50 -12.45
N GLN A 367 -24.38 -10.25 -12.17
CA GLN A 367 -24.86 -9.32 -13.18
C GLN A 367 -23.72 -8.97 -14.14
N HIS A 368 -24.06 -8.65 -15.39
CA HIS A 368 -23.13 -8.08 -16.35
C HIS A 368 -23.63 -6.70 -16.74
N ILE A 369 -22.70 -5.77 -16.86
CA ILE A 369 -23.00 -4.40 -17.30
C ILE A 369 -22.13 -4.06 -18.52
N ASP A 370 -22.59 -3.15 -19.34
CA ASP A 370 -21.76 -2.55 -20.37
C ASP A 370 -20.82 -1.54 -19.74
N PHE A 371 -19.55 -1.75 -19.91
CA PHE A 371 -18.51 -0.87 -19.40
C PHE A 371 -17.46 -0.63 -20.48
N HIS A 372 -17.38 0.62 -20.97
CA HIS A 372 -16.54 1.00 -22.11
C HIS A 372 -16.74 0.10 -23.35
N GLY A 373 -17.99 -0.26 -23.67
CA GLY A 373 -18.34 -1.09 -24.81
C GLY A 373 -18.01 -2.58 -24.66
N GLN A 374 -17.75 -3.04 -23.44
CA GLN A 374 -17.52 -4.46 -23.13
C GLN A 374 -18.45 -4.92 -22.01
N GLN A 375 -18.96 -6.14 -22.16
CA GLN A 375 -19.73 -6.77 -21.08
C GLN A 375 -18.78 -7.29 -20.00
N VAL A 376 -18.85 -6.67 -18.83
CA VAL A 376 -18.03 -7.06 -17.66
C VAL A 376 -18.91 -7.54 -16.52
N PRO A 377 -18.45 -8.49 -15.69
CA PRO A 377 -19.16 -8.86 -14.48
C PRO A 377 -19.28 -7.66 -13.55
N ALA A 378 -20.39 -7.60 -12.82
CA ALA A 378 -20.65 -6.52 -11.87
C ALA A 378 -21.22 -7.08 -10.56
N TRP A 379 -20.96 -6.37 -9.47
CA TRP A 379 -21.58 -6.61 -8.18
C TRP A 379 -22.31 -5.34 -7.71
N ARG A 380 -23.60 -5.48 -7.38
CA ARG A 380 -24.46 -4.33 -7.02
C ARG A 380 -24.42 -3.16 -8.04
N GLY A 381 -24.23 -3.47 -9.32
CA GLY A 381 -24.12 -2.46 -10.38
C GLY A 381 -22.71 -1.88 -10.57
N ILE A 382 -21.75 -2.24 -9.73
CA ILE A 382 -20.34 -1.79 -9.82
C ILE A 382 -19.55 -2.82 -10.62
N PRO A 383 -18.81 -2.42 -11.69
CA PRO A 383 -18.04 -3.34 -12.51
C PRO A 383 -16.90 -4.00 -11.74
N VAL A 384 -16.64 -5.28 -12.05
CA VAL A 384 -15.51 -6.05 -11.51
C VAL A 384 -14.50 -6.28 -12.63
N LEU A 385 -13.42 -5.52 -12.60
CA LEU A 385 -12.43 -5.45 -13.67
C LEU A 385 -11.22 -6.35 -13.37
N PRO A 386 -10.75 -7.12 -14.36
CA PRO A 386 -9.59 -7.96 -14.18
C PRO A 386 -8.27 -7.17 -14.26
N CYS A 387 -7.38 -7.41 -13.28
CA CYS A 387 -6.02 -6.90 -13.26
C CYS A 387 -5.06 -8.01 -12.78
N ASN A 388 -4.26 -8.55 -13.67
CA ASN A 388 -3.28 -9.59 -13.35
C ASN A 388 -2.02 -9.06 -12.65
N LYS A 389 -1.94 -7.74 -12.40
CA LYS A 389 -0.85 -7.10 -11.66
C LYS A 389 -1.04 -7.19 -10.15
N ILE A 390 -2.27 -7.45 -9.69
CA ILE A 390 -2.51 -7.74 -8.28
C ILE A 390 -1.83 -9.08 -7.95
N PRO A 391 -0.93 -9.13 -6.96
CA PRO A 391 -0.13 -10.32 -6.69
C PRO A 391 -0.98 -11.46 -6.14
N ILE A 392 -0.49 -12.66 -6.35
CA ILE A 392 -0.92 -13.88 -5.66
C ILE A 392 0.25 -14.33 -4.79
N SER A 393 0.02 -14.49 -3.50
CA SER A 393 1.02 -14.98 -2.55
C SER A 393 1.32 -16.47 -2.77
N ASP A 394 2.42 -16.94 -2.17
CA ASP A 394 2.78 -18.35 -2.15
C ASP A 394 1.73 -19.21 -1.43
N THR A 395 0.99 -18.63 -0.49
CA THR A 395 -0.15 -19.26 0.20
C THR A 395 -1.44 -19.21 -0.62
N ARG A 396 -1.38 -18.75 -1.89
CA ARG A 396 -2.51 -18.65 -2.82
C ARG A 396 -3.62 -17.69 -2.36
N THR A 397 -3.21 -16.63 -1.69
CA THR A 397 -4.08 -15.50 -1.36
C THR A 397 -3.80 -14.32 -2.29
N SER A 398 -4.80 -13.47 -2.48
CA SER A 398 -4.72 -12.25 -3.29
C SER A 398 -5.53 -11.15 -2.61
N SER A 399 -5.67 -10.01 -3.29
CA SER A 399 -6.46 -8.88 -2.79
C SER A 399 -7.50 -8.43 -3.83
N VAL A 400 -8.54 -7.74 -3.35
CA VAL A 400 -9.51 -7.02 -4.18
C VAL A 400 -9.47 -5.56 -3.77
N MET A 401 -9.42 -4.66 -4.72
CA MET A 401 -9.54 -3.22 -4.47
C MET A 401 -10.90 -2.72 -4.96
N LEU A 402 -11.55 -1.85 -4.19
CA LEU A 402 -12.67 -1.04 -4.64
C LEU A 402 -12.21 0.42 -4.68
N ILE A 403 -12.41 1.08 -5.81
CA ILE A 403 -11.79 2.37 -6.09
C ILE A 403 -12.88 3.37 -6.48
N ARG A 404 -12.88 4.53 -5.82
CA ARG A 404 -13.55 5.75 -6.25
C ARG A 404 -12.54 6.58 -7.04
N THR A 405 -12.95 7.17 -8.16
CA THR A 405 -12.03 7.90 -9.05
C THR A 405 -12.44 9.36 -9.24
N GLY A 406 -11.47 10.17 -9.61
CA GLY A 406 -11.67 11.57 -9.99
C GLY A 406 -11.36 12.57 -8.88
N GLU A 407 -10.77 13.69 -9.29
CA GLU A 407 -10.40 14.78 -8.36
C GLU A 407 -11.64 15.41 -7.71
N GLN A 408 -12.70 15.63 -8.49
CA GLN A 408 -13.96 16.21 -7.98
C GLN A 408 -14.65 15.31 -6.95
N ASN A 409 -14.51 13.99 -7.10
CA ASN A 409 -15.04 13.00 -6.16
C ASN A 409 -14.06 12.69 -5.02
N GLN A 410 -12.96 13.45 -4.91
CA GLN A 410 -11.89 13.18 -3.94
C GLN A 410 -11.39 11.72 -4.01
N GLY A 411 -11.35 11.18 -5.22
CA GLY A 411 -11.04 9.79 -5.52
C GLY A 411 -9.55 9.54 -5.80
N VAL A 412 -9.28 8.42 -6.42
CA VAL A 412 -7.96 8.09 -6.95
C VAL A 412 -7.80 8.73 -8.33
N ILE A 413 -6.64 9.30 -8.59
CA ILE A 413 -6.26 9.89 -9.87
C ILE A 413 -4.92 9.34 -10.35
N GLY A 414 -4.76 9.26 -11.67
CA GLY A 414 -3.47 9.05 -12.30
C GLY A 414 -2.76 10.38 -12.50
N LEU A 415 -1.45 10.41 -12.32
CA LEU A 415 -0.62 11.59 -12.53
C LEU A 415 0.31 11.38 -13.71
N HIS A 416 0.47 12.38 -14.56
CA HIS A 416 1.41 12.37 -15.66
C HIS A 416 2.00 13.77 -15.91
N GLN A 417 3.10 13.85 -16.67
CA GLN A 417 3.66 15.09 -17.18
C GLN A 417 3.38 15.16 -18.67
N THR A 418 2.74 16.23 -19.12
CA THR A 418 2.56 16.54 -20.56
C THR A 418 3.47 17.69 -21.00
N GLY A 419 3.63 17.89 -22.30
CA GLY A 419 4.51 18.92 -22.86
C GLY A 419 5.99 18.58 -22.73
N ILE A 420 6.33 17.30 -22.57
CA ILE A 420 7.71 16.82 -22.55
C ILE A 420 8.31 16.80 -23.98
N PRO A 421 9.63 16.99 -24.13
CA PRO A 421 10.26 16.91 -25.44
C PRO A 421 10.02 15.55 -26.11
N ASP A 422 9.80 15.57 -27.43
CA ASP A 422 9.52 14.39 -28.27
C ASP A 422 8.31 13.56 -27.75
N GLU A 423 7.29 14.24 -27.26
CA GLU A 423 6.07 13.61 -26.77
C GLU A 423 5.34 12.89 -27.91
N TYR A 424 5.13 11.59 -27.74
CA TYR A 424 4.42 10.72 -28.69
C TYR A 424 2.94 10.54 -28.30
N GLN A 425 2.68 10.44 -27.01
CA GLN A 425 1.36 10.41 -26.38
C GLN A 425 1.44 11.16 -25.04
N PRO A 426 0.33 11.62 -24.46
CA PRO A 426 0.36 12.30 -23.18
C PRO A 426 1.15 11.53 -22.11
N GLY A 427 2.21 12.17 -21.60
CA GLY A 427 3.11 11.59 -20.60
C GLY A 427 4.08 10.53 -21.13
N LEU A 428 4.19 10.33 -22.43
CA LEU A 428 5.09 9.36 -23.05
C LEU A 428 5.91 10.03 -24.16
N SER A 429 7.23 9.94 -24.08
CA SER A 429 8.17 10.47 -25.07
C SER A 429 8.93 9.35 -25.77
N VAL A 430 9.26 9.59 -27.04
CA VAL A 430 10.08 8.70 -27.88
C VAL A 430 11.18 9.52 -28.50
N ARG A 431 12.40 9.42 -27.95
CA ARG A 431 13.55 10.21 -28.42
C ARG A 431 14.50 9.37 -29.25
N PHE A 432 14.87 9.88 -30.37
CA PHE A 432 15.99 9.34 -31.16
C PHE A 432 17.31 9.66 -30.44
N MET A 433 18.07 8.63 -30.08
CA MET A 433 19.34 8.77 -29.35
C MET A 433 20.57 8.72 -30.27
N GLY A 434 20.38 8.42 -31.55
CA GLY A 434 21.46 8.26 -32.50
C GLY A 434 21.66 6.84 -33.00
N ILE A 435 22.66 6.69 -33.86
CA ILE A 435 23.11 5.40 -34.39
C ILE A 435 24.51 5.17 -33.85
N ASN A 436 24.74 4.02 -33.25
CA ASN A 436 26.03 3.66 -32.69
C ASN A 436 26.98 3.10 -33.80
N ASP A 437 28.22 2.83 -33.42
CA ASP A 437 29.29 2.28 -34.30
C ASP A 437 29.04 0.84 -34.77
N GLN A 438 28.05 0.15 -34.18
CA GLN A 438 27.55 -1.14 -34.65
C GLN A 438 26.37 -1.02 -35.63
N ALA A 439 26.05 0.18 -36.10
CA ALA A 439 24.93 0.51 -36.98
C ALA A 439 23.56 0.13 -36.36
N ILE A 440 23.43 0.32 -35.02
CA ILE A 440 22.18 0.14 -34.29
C ILE A 440 21.56 1.51 -34.03
N ILE A 441 20.31 1.66 -34.44
CA ILE A 441 19.45 2.81 -34.15
C ILE A 441 18.93 2.63 -32.71
N ASN A 442 19.03 3.70 -31.91
CA ASN A 442 18.54 3.69 -30.51
C ASN A 442 17.44 4.74 -30.35
N TYR A 443 16.31 4.31 -29.76
CA TYR A 443 15.22 5.18 -29.33
C TYR A 443 14.99 5.01 -27.83
N LEU A 444 15.04 6.11 -27.08
CA LEU A 444 14.66 6.14 -25.69
C LEU A 444 13.14 6.33 -25.59
N VAL A 445 12.46 5.37 -25.02
CA VAL A 445 11.03 5.43 -24.72
C VAL A 445 10.86 5.65 -23.23
N SER A 446 10.21 6.75 -22.85
CA SER A 446 10.05 7.15 -21.45
C SER A 446 8.60 7.51 -21.15
N ALA A 447 8.08 7.04 -20.01
CA ALA A 447 6.79 7.46 -19.48
C ALA A 447 6.96 7.99 -18.06
N TYR A 448 6.39 9.16 -17.78
CA TYR A 448 6.38 9.80 -16.46
C TYR A 448 4.98 9.70 -15.88
N TYR A 449 4.86 9.08 -14.73
CA TYR A 449 3.57 8.75 -14.13
C TYR A 449 3.64 8.53 -12.62
N SER A 450 2.51 8.68 -11.96
CA SER A 450 2.28 8.27 -10.59
C SER A 450 0.78 8.03 -10.37
N ALA A 451 0.37 7.72 -9.15
CA ALA A 451 -1.02 7.70 -8.75
C ALA A 451 -1.17 8.40 -7.40
N ALA A 452 -2.26 9.13 -7.22
CA ALA A 452 -2.54 9.82 -5.97
C ALA A 452 -3.91 9.39 -5.42
N ILE A 453 -3.95 9.16 -4.12
CA ILE A 453 -5.17 8.94 -3.35
C ILE A 453 -5.51 10.25 -2.65
N MET A 454 -6.62 10.89 -3.06
CA MET A 454 -6.98 12.22 -2.55
C MET A 454 -7.38 12.17 -1.08
N VAL A 455 -8.25 11.23 -0.73
CA VAL A 455 -8.67 10.98 0.66
C VAL A 455 -8.62 9.49 0.97
N PRO A 456 -8.43 9.09 2.23
CA PRO A 456 -8.29 7.68 2.61
C PRO A 456 -9.45 6.78 2.14
N ASP A 457 -10.68 7.26 2.27
CA ASP A 457 -11.91 6.51 1.90
C ASP A 457 -12.16 6.42 0.39
N ALA A 458 -11.20 6.86 -0.45
CA ALA A 458 -11.27 6.72 -1.90
C ALA A 458 -10.98 5.29 -2.38
N ILE A 459 -10.33 4.49 -1.56
CA ILE A 459 -9.95 3.12 -1.88
C ILE A 459 -10.19 2.22 -0.67
N GLY A 460 -10.78 1.07 -0.89
CA GLY A 460 -10.88 -0.01 0.07
C GLY A 460 -10.17 -1.26 -0.45
N VAL A 461 -9.56 -2.03 0.42
CA VAL A 461 -8.82 -3.24 0.08
C VAL A 461 -9.34 -4.41 0.89
N LEU A 462 -9.81 -5.45 0.21
CA LEU A 462 -10.09 -6.76 0.81
C LEU A 462 -8.84 -7.61 0.67
N GLU A 463 -8.26 -8.00 1.78
CA GLU A 463 -7.01 -8.75 1.86
C GLU A 463 -7.22 -10.24 2.16
N HIS A 464 -6.18 -11.03 1.96
CA HIS A 464 -6.14 -12.47 2.26
C HIS A 464 -7.25 -13.29 1.60
N VAL A 465 -7.62 -12.89 0.38
CA VAL A 465 -8.63 -13.58 -0.42
C VAL A 465 -8.09 -14.91 -0.92
N GLU A 466 -8.58 -16.02 -0.39
CA GLU A 466 -8.18 -17.36 -0.82
C GLU A 466 -8.74 -17.72 -2.20
N LEU A 467 -7.85 -18.19 -3.07
CA LEU A 467 -8.21 -18.55 -4.46
C LEU A 467 -8.73 -19.98 -4.61
N GLY A 468 -8.64 -20.79 -3.57
CA GLY A 468 -8.94 -22.21 -3.62
C GLY A 468 -7.83 -23.04 -4.29
N ARG A 469 -7.92 -24.36 -4.21
CA ARG A 469 -7.00 -25.27 -4.88
C ARG A 469 -7.33 -25.33 -6.37
N GLU A 470 -6.31 -25.38 -7.21
CA GLU A 470 -6.48 -25.89 -8.56
C GLU A 470 -6.75 -27.38 -8.43
N GLY A 471 -7.90 -27.81 -8.93
CA GLY A 471 -8.25 -29.21 -9.03
C GLY A 471 -7.40 -29.93 -10.09
#